data_1b2c96a234fcec5aa69ca8e4ba3b59b8
#
_entry.id   1b2c96a234fcec5aa69ca8e4ba3b59b8
#
_cell.length_a   1.000
_cell.length_b   1.000
_cell.length_c   1.000
_cell.angle_alpha   90.00
_cell.angle_beta   90.00
_cell.angle_gamma   90.00
#
_symmetry.space_group_name_H-M   'P 1'
#
loop_
_entity.id
_entity.type
_entity.pdbx_description
1 polymer ?
#
loop_
_entity_poly.entity_id
_entity_poly.type
_entity_poly.pdbx_seq_one_letter_code
_entity_poly.pdbx_strand_id
1 'polypeptide(L)'
;MRNIIKYPRTPHISGSRLQKGDADLKRIPFETLKGKHLVIEEKLDGANCGLSFQTDGSLFLQSRGHYLTGGYRERHFALLKTWAGAFASPLFSVLGNRYVLYGEWLYAKHTVYYDALPHYFFEFDIWDCEKEMFLDTHRRREMLEPLPFVHSVPVLYEGALDDIEQLSSYVGKSLYRTENWRENLQINCESKGLSYERALEQTDDSDLSEGLYIKHEENGEVLGRYKFVRNEFVAQILSNDDHWLDRPIIPNELKGGQTLWI
;
A
#
# COMPACT_ATOMS: atom_id res chain seq x y z
N MET A 1 -5.48 -26.59 3.70
CA MET A 1 -5.01 -25.24 3.30
C MET A 1 -6.22 -24.31 3.32
N ARG A 2 -6.14 -23.19 4.01
CA ARG A 2 -7.21 -22.19 4.05
C ARG A 2 -7.40 -21.60 2.64
N ASN A 3 -8.65 -21.32 2.24
CA ASN A 3 -8.90 -20.56 1.03
C ASN A 3 -8.32 -19.14 1.18
N ILE A 4 -7.75 -18.62 0.09
CA ILE A 4 -7.22 -17.24 0.09
C ILE A 4 -8.35 -16.25 0.35
N ILE A 5 -8.15 -15.36 1.30
CA ILE A 5 -9.03 -14.20 1.51
C ILE A 5 -8.43 -13.06 0.70
N LYS A 6 -9.06 -12.77 -0.44
CA LYS A 6 -8.59 -11.73 -1.35
C LYS A 6 -8.89 -10.36 -0.78
N TYR A 7 -7.91 -9.45 -0.84
CA TYR A 7 -8.20 -8.06 -0.54
C TYR A 7 -9.21 -7.51 -1.56
N PRO A 8 -10.34 -6.93 -1.13
CA PRO A 8 -11.38 -6.46 -2.03
C PRO A 8 -10.90 -5.31 -2.92
N ARG A 9 -11.49 -5.20 -4.12
CA ARG A 9 -11.26 -4.03 -4.98
C ARG A 9 -11.95 -2.82 -4.37
N THR A 10 -11.22 -1.71 -4.30
CA THR A 10 -11.67 -0.49 -3.64
C THR A 10 -12.33 0.45 -4.64
N PRO A 11 -13.61 0.84 -4.45
CA PRO A 11 -14.30 1.78 -5.32
C PRO A 11 -13.68 3.18 -5.23
N HIS A 12 -13.86 3.95 -6.31
CA HIS A 12 -13.42 5.34 -6.38
C HIS A 12 -14.46 6.29 -5.78
N ILE A 13 -14.01 7.34 -5.11
CA ILE A 13 -14.84 8.51 -4.81
C ILE A 13 -15.01 9.36 -6.09
N SER A 14 -16.16 10.01 -6.24
CA SER A 14 -16.41 10.99 -7.32
C SER A 14 -15.30 12.06 -7.33
N GLY A 15 -14.84 12.45 -8.52
CA GLY A 15 -13.67 13.32 -8.70
C GLY A 15 -12.34 12.57 -8.84
N SER A 16 -12.26 11.31 -8.39
CA SER A 16 -11.12 10.45 -8.62
C SER A 16 -11.06 9.97 -10.08
N ARG A 17 -9.83 9.87 -10.64
CA ARG A 17 -9.61 9.27 -11.95
C ARG A 17 -9.60 7.74 -11.88
N LEU A 18 -10.29 7.09 -12.83
CA LEU A 18 -10.25 5.63 -12.96
C LEU A 18 -8.93 5.18 -13.58
N GLN A 19 -8.32 4.17 -12.99
CA GLN A 19 -7.15 3.49 -13.53
C GLN A 19 -7.55 2.42 -14.56
N LYS A 20 -6.61 1.98 -15.39
CA LYS A 20 -6.80 0.83 -16.29
C LYS A 20 -7.17 -0.41 -15.46
N GLY A 21 -8.28 -1.05 -15.79
CA GLY A 21 -8.80 -2.20 -15.03
C GLY A 21 -9.81 -1.85 -13.93
N ASP A 22 -10.10 -0.57 -13.69
CA ASP A 22 -11.11 -0.13 -12.72
C ASP A 22 -12.42 0.37 -13.39
N ALA A 23 -12.56 0.18 -14.70
CA ALA A 23 -13.71 0.70 -15.47
C ALA A 23 -15.07 0.12 -15.00
N ASP A 24 -15.06 -1.06 -14.40
CA ASP A 24 -16.23 -1.74 -13.83
C ASP A 24 -16.52 -1.35 -12.37
N LEU A 25 -15.62 -0.59 -11.72
CA LEU A 25 -15.84 -0.13 -10.37
C LEU A 25 -16.80 1.06 -10.33
N LYS A 26 -17.70 1.01 -9.35
CA LYS A 26 -18.61 2.12 -9.08
C LYS A 26 -17.84 3.35 -8.57
N ARG A 27 -18.26 4.53 -9.02
CA ARG A 27 -17.89 5.79 -8.38
C ARG A 27 -18.91 6.09 -7.30
N ILE A 28 -18.42 6.35 -6.11
CA ILE A 28 -19.25 6.64 -4.94
C ILE A 28 -19.31 8.17 -4.78
N PRO A 29 -20.50 8.80 -4.77
CA PRO A 29 -20.63 10.22 -4.48
C PRO A 29 -20.10 10.53 -3.07
N PHE A 30 -19.38 11.63 -2.91
CA PHE A 30 -18.85 12.05 -1.61
C PHE A 30 -19.97 12.29 -0.58
N GLU A 31 -21.12 12.73 -1.03
CA GLU A 31 -22.31 12.98 -0.20
C GLU A 31 -22.72 11.76 0.63
N THR A 32 -22.40 10.55 0.16
CA THR A 32 -22.66 9.31 0.91
C THR A 32 -21.75 9.14 2.13
N LEU A 33 -20.64 9.89 2.18
CA LEU A 33 -19.64 9.89 3.25
C LEU A 33 -19.70 11.13 4.13
N LYS A 34 -20.40 12.17 3.71
CA LYS A 34 -20.55 13.43 4.45
C LYS A 34 -21.03 13.17 5.88
N GLY A 35 -20.32 13.76 6.84
CA GLY A 35 -20.63 13.65 8.26
C GLY A 35 -20.33 12.30 8.92
N LYS A 36 -19.80 11.34 8.17
CA LYS A 36 -19.33 10.06 8.72
C LYS A 36 -17.93 10.18 9.30
N HIS A 37 -17.59 9.30 10.22
CA HIS A 37 -16.21 9.19 10.72
C HIS A 37 -15.32 8.55 9.66
N LEU A 38 -14.40 9.33 9.12
CA LEU A 38 -13.48 8.92 8.07
C LEU A 38 -12.04 8.92 8.59
N VAL A 39 -11.28 7.93 8.17
CA VAL A 39 -9.82 7.90 8.30
C VAL A 39 -9.24 8.03 6.91
N ILE A 40 -8.42 9.08 6.71
CA ILE A 40 -7.77 9.40 5.44
C ILE A 40 -6.30 9.04 5.55
N GLU A 41 -5.85 8.15 4.69
CA GLU A 41 -4.47 7.67 4.64
C GLU A 41 -3.80 8.10 3.33
N GLU A 42 -2.47 8.28 3.35
CA GLU A 42 -1.70 8.42 2.11
C GLU A 42 -1.82 7.13 1.30
N LYS A 43 -2.21 7.25 0.03
CA LYS A 43 -2.19 6.10 -0.87
C LYS A 43 -0.78 5.90 -1.42
N LEU A 44 -0.09 4.88 -0.90
CA LEU A 44 1.23 4.48 -1.35
C LEU A 44 1.14 3.63 -2.63
N ASP A 45 2.08 3.84 -3.54
CA ASP A 45 2.16 3.20 -4.85
C ASP A 45 3.13 2.02 -4.83
N GLY A 46 2.62 0.83 -4.58
CA GLY A 46 3.39 -0.40 -4.51
C GLY A 46 2.58 -1.63 -4.89
N ALA A 47 2.94 -2.76 -4.33
CA ALA A 47 2.27 -4.04 -4.57
C ALA A 47 1.46 -4.47 -3.34
N ASN A 48 0.14 -4.59 -3.52
CA ASN A 48 -0.73 -5.16 -2.49
C ASN A 48 -0.28 -6.57 -2.13
N CYS A 49 -0.07 -6.82 -0.85
CA CYS A 49 0.27 -8.12 -0.31
C CYS A 49 -0.47 -8.42 0.99
N GLY A 50 -0.47 -9.68 1.39
CA GLY A 50 -1.08 -10.11 2.64
C GLY A 50 -0.29 -11.25 3.28
N LEU A 51 -0.36 -11.30 4.62
CA LEU A 51 0.27 -12.31 5.46
C LEU A 51 -0.79 -12.98 6.31
N SER A 52 -0.75 -14.31 6.38
CA SER A 52 -1.65 -15.11 7.22
C SER A 52 -0.96 -16.38 7.68
N PHE A 53 -1.53 -17.03 8.67
CA PHE A 53 -0.99 -18.30 9.19
C PHE A 53 -2.05 -19.38 9.20
N GLN A 54 -1.61 -20.62 9.08
CA GLN A 54 -2.41 -21.80 9.34
C GLN A 54 -2.39 -22.13 10.85
N THR A 55 -3.23 -23.07 11.26
CA THR A 55 -3.29 -23.56 12.65
C THR A 55 -1.98 -24.20 13.14
N ASP A 56 -1.17 -24.70 12.22
CA ASP A 56 0.16 -25.28 12.51
C ASP A 56 1.29 -24.22 12.55
N GLY A 57 0.95 -22.94 12.42
CA GLY A 57 1.91 -21.83 12.40
C GLY A 57 2.58 -21.60 11.03
N SER A 58 2.22 -22.34 9.99
CA SER A 58 2.76 -22.13 8.64
C SER A 58 2.37 -20.77 8.10
N LEU A 59 3.36 -19.97 7.70
CA LEU A 59 3.18 -18.64 7.09
C LEU A 59 2.75 -18.77 5.64
N PHE A 60 1.71 -18.01 5.27
CA PHE A 60 1.25 -17.83 3.91
C PHE A 60 1.34 -16.36 3.49
N LEU A 61 1.99 -16.13 2.37
CA LEU A 61 2.06 -14.82 1.74
C LEU A 61 1.21 -14.81 0.48
N GLN A 62 0.55 -13.70 0.23
CA GLN A 62 -0.29 -13.52 -0.94
C GLN A 62 -0.09 -12.16 -1.59
N SER A 63 -0.27 -12.08 -2.89
CA SER A 63 -0.63 -10.84 -3.58
C SER A 63 -2.14 -10.61 -3.43
N ARG A 64 -2.69 -9.59 -4.06
CA ARG A 64 -4.14 -9.35 -4.01
C ARG A 64 -4.98 -10.59 -4.38
N GLY A 65 -4.55 -11.40 -5.32
CA GLY A 65 -5.37 -12.43 -5.94
C GLY A 65 -4.91 -13.88 -5.80
N HIS A 66 -3.66 -14.13 -5.40
CA HIS A 66 -3.08 -15.47 -5.33
C HIS A 66 -2.00 -15.58 -4.27
N TYR A 67 -1.77 -16.80 -3.78
CA TYR A 67 -0.65 -17.07 -2.89
C TYR A 67 0.69 -16.97 -3.61
N LEU A 68 1.72 -16.49 -2.91
CA LEU A 68 3.09 -16.37 -3.40
C LEU A 68 3.83 -17.71 -3.17
N THR A 69 3.72 -18.61 -4.13
CA THR A 69 4.26 -19.98 -4.04
C THR A 69 5.61 -20.15 -4.73
N GLY A 70 6.07 -19.17 -5.47
CA GLY A 70 7.33 -19.16 -6.20
C GLY A 70 7.15 -18.85 -7.70
N GLY A 71 8.28 -18.64 -8.36
CA GLY A 71 8.35 -18.38 -9.79
C GLY A 71 8.78 -16.95 -10.15
N TYR A 72 9.14 -16.77 -11.43
CA TYR A 72 9.71 -15.53 -11.94
C TYR A 72 8.83 -14.29 -11.73
N ARG A 73 7.52 -14.45 -11.86
CA ARG A 73 6.54 -13.34 -11.69
C ARG A 73 6.48 -12.81 -10.26
N GLU A 74 7.02 -13.56 -9.29
CA GLU A 74 7.04 -13.17 -7.88
C GLU A 74 8.38 -12.57 -7.43
N ARG A 75 9.31 -12.29 -8.37
CA ARG A 75 10.63 -11.73 -8.05
C ARG A 75 10.58 -10.44 -7.23
N HIS A 76 9.55 -9.63 -7.43
CA HIS A 76 9.32 -8.38 -6.68
C HIS A 76 9.01 -8.63 -5.19
N PHE A 77 8.54 -9.84 -4.85
CA PHE A 77 8.21 -10.25 -3.48
C PHE A 77 9.29 -11.13 -2.84
N ALA A 78 10.44 -11.36 -3.51
CA ALA A 78 11.50 -12.22 -2.95
C ALA A 78 11.97 -11.72 -1.57
N LEU A 79 12.24 -10.43 -1.45
CA LEU A 79 12.66 -9.82 -0.18
C LEU A 79 11.54 -9.82 0.87
N LEU A 80 10.25 -9.67 0.46
CA LEU A 80 9.11 -9.82 1.37
C LEU A 80 9.06 -11.23 1.98
N LYS A 81 9.29 -12.26 1.17
CA LYS A 81 9.31 -13.65 1.65
C LYS A 81 10.40 -13.87 2.69
N THR A 82 11.60 -13.33 2.45
CA THR A 82 12.72 -13.42 3.39
C THR A 82 12.41 -12.68 4.69
N TRP A 83 11.93 -11.44 4.60
CA TRP A 83 11.56 -10.65 5.76
C TRP A 83 10.44 -11.30 6.58
N ALA A 84 9.33 -11.66 5.96
CA ALA A 84 8.20 -12.27 6.66
C ALA A 84 8.57 -13.63 7.28
N GLY A 85 9.46 -14.40 6.63
CA GLY A 85 10.00 -15.63 7.19
C GLY A 85 10.86 -15.41 8.42
N ALA A 86 11.71 -14.37 8.42
CA ALA A 86 12.54 -14.03 9.58
C ALA A 86 11.70 -13.58 10.80
N PHE A 87 10.58 -12.91 10.56
CA PHE A 87 9.67 -12.42 11.60
C PHE A 87 8.42 -13.30 11.79
N ALA A 88 8.40 -14.52 11.25
CA ALA A 88 7.21 -15.39 11.30
C ALA A 88 6.74 -15.68 12.74
N SER A 89 7.65 -15.91 13.68
CA SER A 89 7.29 -16.21 15.07
C SER A 89 6.61 -15.05 15.79
N PRO A 90 7.17 -13.82 15.85
CA PRO A 90 6.47 -12.70 16.45
C PRO A 90 5.18 -12.30 15.69
N LEU A 91 5.15 -12.40 14.37
CA LEU A 91 3.92 -12.18 13.59
C LEU A 91 2.83 -13.21 13.97
N PHE A 92 3.18 -14.48 14.10
CA PHE A 92 2.24 -15.53 14.51
C PHE A 92 1.72 -15.32 15.94
N SER A 93 2.57 -14.84 16.86
CA SER A 93 2.14 -14.58 18.24
C SER A 93 1.03 -13.54 18.35
N VAL A 94 0.97 -12.58 17.40
CA VAL A 94 -0.04 -11.52 17.37
C VAL A 94 -1.23 -11.90 16.47
N LEU A 95 -0.96 -12.40 15.26
CA LEU A 95 -2.00 -12.66 14.27
C LEU A 95 -2.71 -14.00 14.48
N GLY A 96 -2.00 -15.00 15.03
CA GLY A 96 -2.48 -16.37 15.10
C GLY A 96 -2.95 -16.86 13.71
N ASN A 97 -3.85 -17.81 13.70
CA ASN A 97 -4.54 -18.26 12.49
C ASN A 97 -5.86 -17.51 12.23
N ARG A 98 -6.16 -16.49 13.04
CA ARG A 98 -7.41 -15.72 12.98
C ARG A 98 -7.32 -14.54 12.03
N TYR A 99 -6.21 -13.83 12.02
CA TYR A 99 -6.10 -12.57 11.31
C TYR A 99 -5.34 -12.69 10.00
N VAL A 100 -5.74 -11.88 9.01
CA VAL A 100 -4.98 -11.64 7.78
C VAL A 100 -4.52 -10.20 7.79
N LEU A 101 -3.21 -9.98 7.77
CA LEU A 101 -2.58 -8.67 7.71
C LEU A 101 -2.38 -8.28 6.25
N TYR A 102 -2.93 -7.17 5.80
CA TYR A 102 -2.73 -6.63 4.45
C TYR A 102 -1.86 -5.39 4.50
N GLY A 103 -1.02 -5.26 3.50
CA GLY A 103 -0.13 -4.11 3.38
C GLY A 103 0.29 -3.83 1.94
N GLU A 104 0.96 -2.71 1.77
CA GLU A 104 1.62 -2.32 0.54
C GLU A 104 3.10 -2.66 0.64
N TRP A 105 3.62 -3.39 -0.35
CA TRP A 105 5.02 -3.74 -0.47
C TRP A 105 5.71 -2.77 -1.43
N LEU A 106 6.61 -1.95 -0.90
CA LEU A 106 7.23 -0.80 -1.57
C LEU A 106 8.68 -1.05 -2.00
N TYR A 107 9.16 -2.29 -2.05
CA TYR A 107 10.55 -2.56 -2.45
C TYR A 107 10.83 -2.11 -3.88
N ALA A 108 10.02 -2.56 -4.83
CA ALA A 108 10.17 -2.18 -6.23
C ALA A 108 9.43 -0.88 -6.53
N LYS A 109 10.10 0.07 -7.17
CA LYS A 109 9.48 1.26 -7.74
C LYS A 109 8.38 0.88 -8.73
N HIS A 110 7.21 1.45 -8.57
CA HIS A 110 6.14 1.41 -9.55
C HIS A 110 6.12 2.71 -10.38
N THR A 111 5.18 3.60 -10.10
CA THR A 111 5.09 4.92 -10.74
C THR A 111 5.68 6.01 -9.85
N VAL A 112 5.58 5.88 -8.53
CA VAL A 112 6.29 6.76 -7.59
C VAL A 112 7.64 6.13 -7.21
N TYR A 113 8.69 6.96 -7.14
CA TYR A 113 9.96 6.57 -6.54
C TYR A 113 10.02 7.17 -5.12
N TYR A 114 10.19 6.30 -4.15
CA TYR A 114 10.35 6.67 -2.74
C TYR A 114 11.83 6.53 -2.35
N ASP A 115 12.41 7.59 -1.81
CA ASP A 115 13.83 7.65 -1.43
C ASP A 115 14.06 7.85 0.08
N ALA A 116 12.98 7.80 0.89
CA ALA A 116 13.05 8.00 2.34
C ALA A 116 12.05 7.12 3.12
N LEU A 117 11.86 5.86 2.70
CA LEU A 117 10.97 4.92 3.39
C LEU A 117 11.56 4.50 4.74
N PRO A 118 10.78 4.44 5.83
CA PRO A 118 11.21 3.81 7.07
C PRO A 118 11.30 2.29 6.94
N HIS A 119 10.47 1.67 6.09
CA HIS A 119 10.41 0.25 5.83
C HIS A 119 9.81 -0.01 4.44
N TYR A 120 9.91 -1.24 3.90
CA TYR A 120 9.25 -1.59 2.63
C TYR A 120 7.84 -2.16 2.78
N PHE A 121 7.47 -2.64 3.95
CA PHE A 121 6.12 -3.13 4.22
C PHE A 121 5.34 -2.12 5.04
N PHE A 122 4.20 -1.67 4.51
CA PHE A 122 3.28 -0.77 5.19
C PHE A 122 1.92 -1.43 5.33
N GLU A 123 1.56 -1.78 6.55
CA GLU A 123 0.25 -2.30 6.88
C GLU A 123 -0.83 -1.23 6.68
N PHE A 124 -1.96 -1.63 6.15
CA PHE A 124 -3.12 -0.74 6.00
C PHE A 124 -4.44 -1.36 6.44
N ASP A 125 -4.60 -2.69 6.49
CA ASP A 125 -5.82 -3.36 6.94
C ASP A 125 -5.54 -4.72 7.60
N ILE A 126 -6.37 -5.07 8.60
CA ILE A 126 -6.37 -6.40 9.22
C ILE A 126 -7.78 -6.97 9.13
N TRP A 127 -7.90 -8.15 8.53
CA TRP A 127 -9.14 -8.90 8.45
C TRP A 127 -9.25 -9.89 9.61
N ASP A 128 -10.35 -9.83 10.36
CA ASP A 128 -10.72 -10.81 11.36
C ASP A 128 -11.56 -11.93 10.72
N CYS A 129 -11.01 -13.11 10.61
CA CYS A 129 -11.64 -14.24 9.95
C CYS A 129 -12.76 -14.90 10.74
N GLU A 130 -12.82 -14.67 12.04
CA GLU A 130 -13.92 -15.16 12.89
C GLU A 130 -15.13 -14.24 12.84
N LYS A 131 -14.87 -12.94 12.82
CA LYS A 131 -15.94 -11.93 12.77
C LYS A 131 -16.33 -11.52 11.35
N GLU A 132 -15.54 -11.93 10.34
CA GLU A 132 -15.71 -11.58 8.94
C GLU A 132 -15.77 -10.05 8.71
N MET A 133 -14.87 -9.30 9.39
CA MET A 133 -14.80 -7.85 9.32
C MET A 133 -13.36 -7.35 9.29
N PHE A 134 -13.17 -6.14 8.77
CA PHE A 134 -11.90 -5.42 8.90
C PHE A 134 -11.89 -4.61 10.19
N LEU A 135 -10.78 -4.69 10.93
CA LEU A 135 -10.58 -3.89 12.14
C LEU A 135 -10.43 -2.42 11.76
N ASP A 136 -10.96 -1.53 12.60
CA ASP A 136 -10.71 -0.09 12.50
C ASP A 136 -9.24 0.26 12.77
N THR A 137 -8.87 1.50 12.52
CA THR A 137 -7.50 1.98 12.67
C THR A 137 -7.00 1.89 14.10
N HIS A 138 -7.85 2.15 15.10
CA HIS A 138 -7.46 2.06 16.51
C HIS A 138 -7.11 0.63 16.90
N ARG A 139 -7.98 -0.35 16.61
CA ARG A 139 -7.76 -1.76 16.92
C ARG A 139 -6.56 -2.35 16.18
N ARG A 140 -6.35 -1.93 14.92
CA ARG A 140 -5.16 -2.35 14.17
C ARG A 140 -3.87 -1.90 14.85
N ARG A 141 -3.78 -0.63 15.23
CA ARG A 141 -2.62 -0.04 15.90
C ARG A 141 -2.35 -0.69 17.26
N GLU A 142 -3.39 -0.88 18.06
CA GLU A 142 -3.29 -1.57 19.35
C GLU A 142 -2.79 -3.01 19.18
N MET A 143 -3.34 -3.76 18.20
CA MET A 143 -2.90 -5.12 17.90
C MET A 143 -1.44 -5.19 17.45
N LEU A 144 -0.96 -4.22 16.70
CA LEU A 144 0.39 -4.19 16.14
C LEU A 144 1.44 -3.57 17.08
N GLU A 145 1.04 -3.00 18.21
CA GLU A 145 1.99 -2.40 19.18
C GLU A 145 3.16 -3.34 19.56
N PRO A 146 2.96 -4.67 19.75
CA PRO A 146 4.05 -5.59 20.02
C PRO A 146 4.99 -5.86 18.84
N LEU A 147 4.69 -5.34 17.64
CA LEU A 147 5.42 -5.58 16.39
C LEU A 147 6.03 -4.28 15.84
N PRO A 148 7.05 -3.69 16.49
CA PRO A 148 7.58 -2.36 16.11
C PRO A 148 8.21 -2.34 14.70
N PHE A 149 8.49 -3.49 14.10
CA PHE A 149 8.98 -3.64 12.73
C PHE A 149 7.85 -3.65 11.68
N VAL A 150 6.58 -3.60 12.08
CA VAL A 150 5.43 -3.44 11.18
C VAL A 150 5.01 -1.99 11.19
N HIS A 151 5.24 -1.31 10.08
CA HIS A 151 4.82 0.08 9.90
C HIS A 151 3.42 0.13 9.31
N SER A 152 2.56 1.00 9.85
CA SER A 152 1.25 1.30 9.24
C SER A 152 1.37 2.47 8.27
N VAL A 153 0.49 2.51 7.27
CA VAL A 153 0.35 3.69 6.40
C VAL A 153 0.01 4.93 7.22
N PRO A 154 0.53 6.11 6.83
CA PRO A 154 0.26 7.35 7.57
C PRO A 154 -1.21 7.75 7.48
N VAL A 155 -1.80 8.06 8.62
CA VAL A 155 -3.09 8.74 8.69
C VAL A 155 -2.84 10.24 8.55
N LEU A 156 -3.46 10.84 7.54
CA LEU A 156 -3.39 12.27 7.23
C LEU A 156 -4.49 13.06 7.95
N TYR A 157 -5.64 12.43 8.16
CA TYR A 157 -6.79 13.02 8.84
C TYR A 157 -7.70 11.93 9.42
N GLU A 158 -8.34 12.25 10.53
CA GLU A 158 -9.38 11.44 11.15
C GLU A 158 -10.52 12.35 11.61
N GLY A 159 -11.76 12.04 11.21
CA GLY A 159 -12.96 12.80 11.57
C GLY A 159 -13.96 12.88 10.43
N ALA A 160 -14.94 13.79 10.57
CA ALA A 160 -15.95 14.03 9.55
C ALA A 160 -15.49 15.12 8.57
N LEU A 161 -15.84 14.97 7.29
CA LEU A 161 -15.61 15.97 6.25
C LEU A 161 -16.94 16.45 5.69
N ASP A 162 -16.98 17.70 5.23
CA ASP A 162 -18.19 18.35 4.73
C ASP A 162 -18.33 18.26 3.21
N ASP A 163 -17.22 18.22 2.48
CA ASP A 163 -17.20 18.23 1.02
C ASP A 163 -15.96 17.54 0.43
N ILE A 164 -15.98 17.38 -0.88
CA ILE A 164 -14.92 16.72 -1.65
C ILE A 164 -13.66 17.60 -1.75
N GLU A 165 -13.78 18.90 -1.65
CA GLU A 165 -12.68 19.86 -1.69
C GLU A 165 -11.81 19.69 -0.45
N GLN A 166 -12.41 19.53 0.72
CA GLN A 166 -11.69 19.19 1.95
C GLN A 166 -10.97 17.86 1.80
N LEU A 167 -11.63 16.82 1.28
CA LEU A 167 -10.99 15.53 1.05
C LEU A 167 -9.78 15.68 0.12
N SER A 168 -9.95 16.32 -1.03
CA SER A 168 -8.89 16.46 -2.03
C SER A 168 -7.70 17.29 -1.55
N SER A 169 -7.91 18.20 -0.60
CA SER A 169 -6.85 19.03 -0.02
C SER A 169 -5.79 18.24 0.78
N TYR A 170 -6.12 17.01 1.19
CA TYR A 170 -5.14 16.10 1.82
C TYR A 170 -4.19 15.43 0.83
N VAL A 171 -4.40 15.56 -0.48
CA VAL A 171 -3.42 15.16 -1.50
C VAL A 171 -2.27 16.17 -1.45
N GLY A 172 -1.22 15.81 -0.75
CA GLY A 172 -0.03 16.64 -0.55
C GLY A 172 1.23 15.97 -1.08
N LYS A 173 2.38 16.56 -0.73
CA LYS A 173 3.68 15.90 -0.97
C LYS A 173 3.68 14.54 -0.29
N SER A 174 4.20 13.52 -0.99
CA SER A 174 4.42 12.23 -0.37
C SER A 174 5.38 12.32 0.81
N LEU A 175 5.05 11.68 1.93
CA LEU A 175 5.86 11.72 3.15
C LEU A 175 7.21 11.00 3.01
N TYR A 176 7.35 10.18 1.98
CA TYR A 176 8.52 9.31 1.77
C TYR A 176 9.31 9.66 0.52
N ARG A 177 9.14 10.89 0.02
CA ARG A 177 9.82 11.41 -1.15
C ARG A 177 10.52 12.72 -0.77
N THR A 178 11.86 12.74 -0.85
CA THR A 178 12.64 13.94 -0.55
C THR A 178 12.66 14.91 -1.74
N GLU A 179 13.19 16.12 -1.54
CA GLU A 179 13.39 17.07 -2.64
C GLU A 179 14.46 16.60 -3.63
N ASN A 180 15.36 15.70 -3.19
CA ASN A 180 16.45 15.16 -3.99
C ASN A 180 16.13 13.83 -4.69
N TRP A 181 14.87 13.40 -4.70
CA TRP A 181 14.49 12.08 -5.20
C TRP A 181 14.93 11.80 -6.65
N ARG A 182 15.03 12.83 -7.51
CA ARG A 182 15.49 12.68 -8.90
C ARG A 182 16.96 12.31 -8.96
N GLU A 183 17.79 12.98 -8.16
CA GLU A 183 19.20 12.67 -8.03
C GLU A 183 19.41 11.27 -7.43
N ASN A 184 18.65 10.93 -6.37
CA ASN A 184 18.71 9.62 -5.77
C ASN A 184 18.26 8.51 -6.74
N LEU A 185 17.21 8.73 -7.55
CA LEU A 185 16.81 7.82 -8.62
C LEU A 185 17.92 7.63 -9.66
N GLN A 186 18.59 8.72 -10.07
CA GLN A 186 19.69 8.66 -11.02
C GLN A 186 20.83 7.80 -10.46
N ILE A 187 21.32 8.08 -9.27
CA ILE A 187 22.38 7.32 -8.59
C ILE A 187 22.00 5.84 -8.48
N ASN A 188 20.75 5.56 -8.10
CA ASN A 188 20.24 4.19 -7.98
C ASN A 188 20.25 3.46 -9.35
N CYS A 189 19.79 4.10 -10.42
CA CYS A 189 19.81 3.53 -11.76
C CYS A 189 21.24 3.27 -12.24
N GLU A 190 22.15 4.24 -12.12
CA GLU A 190 23.54 4.14 -12.52
C GLU A 190 24.26 3.00 -11.78
N SER A 191 24.03 2.85 -10.47
CA SER A 191 24.61 1.77 -9.67
C SER A 191 24.21 0.37 -10.13
N LYS A 192 23.12 0.25 -10.88
CA LYS A 192 22.55 -1.01 -11.39
C LYS A 192 22.72 -1.17 -12.91
N GLY A 193 23.35 -0.21 -13.56
CA GLY A 193 23.51 -0.22 -15.03
C GLY A 193 22.17 -0.08 -15.77
N LEU A 194 21.19 0.63 -15.15
CA LEU A 194 19.88 0.91 -15.75
C LEU A 194 19.84 2.33 -16.32
N SER A 195 19.01 2.56 -17.37
CA SER A 195 18.82 3.90 -17.92
C SER A 195 17.97 4.75 -16.96
N TYR A 196 18.54 5.86 -16.51
CA TYR A 196 17.86 6.87 -15.72
C TYR A 196 16.73 7.53 -16.51
N GLU A 197 16.96 7.88 -17.78
CA GLU A 197 15.97 8.55 -18.63
C GLU A 197 14.70 7.72 -18.73
N ARG A 198 14.84 6.41 -19.01
CA ARG A 198 13.71 5.50 -19.07
C ARG A 198 13.01 5.35 -17.70
N ALA A 199 13.80 5.28 -16.63
CA ALA A 199 13.24 5.20 -15.28
C ALA A 199 12.45 6.47 -14.91
N LEU A 200 12.96 7.65 -15.31
CA LEU A 200 12.31 8.94 -15.07
C LEU A 200 11.02 9.07 -15.89
N GLU A 201 11.00 8.70 -17.16
CA GLU A 201 9.80 8.65 -18.01
C GLU A 201 8.70 7.78 -17.39
N GLN A 202 9.09 6.71 -16.67
CA GLN A 202 8.18 5.80 -15.96
C GLN A 202 7.87 6.24 -14.52
N THR A 203 8.27 7.47 -14.15
CA THR A 203 8.06 8.00 -12.79
C THR A 203 7.11 9.18 -12.82
N ASP A 204 6.22 9.25 -11.85
CA ASP A 204 5.43 10.44 -11.62
C ASP A 204 6.35 11.63 -11.27
N ASP A 205 6.31 12.66 -12.09
CA ASP A 205 7.21 13.80 -12.01
C ASP A 205 6.80 14.83 -10.94
N SER A 206 5.61 14.71 -10.37
CA SER A 206 5.17 15.55 -9.27
C SER A 206 5.80 15.09 -7.94
N ASP A 207 5.81 15.97 -6.94
CA ASP A 207 6.17 15.59 -5.57
C ASP A 207 4.97 15.05 -4.78
N LEU A 208 3.78 15.00 -5.40
CA LEU A 208 2.55 14.63 -4.74
C LEU A 208 2.42 13.11 -4.56
N SER A 209 1.70 12.70 -3.53
CA SER A 209 1.26 11.31 -3.37
C SER A 209 0.39 10.84 -4.55
N GLU A 210 0.23 9.54 -4.76
CA GLU A 210 -0.69 8.98 -5.76
C GLU A 210 -2.13 9.49 -5.55
N GLY A 211 -2.51 9.62 -4.30
CA GLY A 211 -3.83 10.01 -3.86
C GLY A 211 -4.08 9.64 -2.41
N LEU A 212 -5.32 9.34 -2.11
CA LEU A 212 -5.80 9.04 -0.77
C LEU A 212 -6.48 7.68 -0.72
N TYR A 213 -6.34 7.01 0.42
CA TYR A 213 -7.13 5.88 0.82
C TYR A 213 -8.07 6.32 1.94
N ILE A 214 -9.36 6.04 1.81
CA ILE A 214 -10.40 6.55 2.70
C ILE A 214 -11.12 5.38 3.34
N LYS A 215 -11.21 5.35 4.66
CA LYS A 215 -11.98 4.38 5.42
C LYS A 215 -13.12 5.07 6.14
N HIS A 216 -14.30 4.48 6.07
CA HIS A 216 -15.43 4.82 6.94
C HIS A 216 -15.41 3.81 8.08
N GLU A 217 -15.17 4.29 9.28
CA GLU A 217 -14.99 3.45 10.48
C GLU A 217 -16.05 3.77 11.54
N GLU A 218 -16.68 2.73 12.10
CA GLU A 218 -17.61 2.85 13.21
C GLU A 218 -17.55 1.60 14.09
N ASN A 219 -17.68 1.77 15.39
CA ASN A 219 -17.80 0.68 16.37
C ASN A 219 -16.69 -0.38 16.33
N GLY A 220 -15.48 0.01 15.92
CA GLY A 220 -14.33 -0.86 15.88
C GLY A 220 -14.17 -1.63 14.57
N GLU A 221 -14.91 -1.27 13.51
CA GLU A 221 -14.81 -1.92 12.19
C GLU A 221 -14.80 -0.91 11.04
N VAL A 222 -14.23 -1.34 9.91
CA VAL A 222 -14.25 -0.59 8.64
C VAL A 222 -15.51 -0.96 7.87
N LEU A 223 -16.49 -0.08 7.84
CA LEU A 223 -17.77 -0.25 7.13
C LEU A 223 -17.64 -0.01 5.62
N GLY A 224 -16.67 0.81 5.20
CA GLY A 224 -16.45 1.12 3.80
C GLY A 224 -15.02 1.56 3.53
N ARG A 225 -14.54 1.25 2.33
CA ARG A 225 -13.22 1.64 1.85
C ARG A 225 -13.33 2.24 0.48
N TYR A 226 -12.60 3.33 0.25
CA TYR A 226 -12.67 4.12 -0.97
C TYR A 226 -11.27 4.61 -1.32
N LYS A 227 -11.07 5.00 -2.58
CA LYS A 227 -9.84 5.64 -3.03
C LYS A 227 -10.13 6.90 -3.82
N PHE A 228 -9.26 7.86 -3.66
CA PHE A 228 -9.19 9.06 -4.48
C PHE A 228 -7.82 9.10 -5.14
N VAL A 229 -7.76 9.02 -6.45
CA VAL A 229 -6.52 9.04 -7.24
C VAL A 229 -6.52 10.29 -8.10
N ARG A 230 -5.45 11.08 -8.04
CA ARG A 230 -5.34 12.33 -8.80
C ARG A 230 -5.21 12.08 -10.30
N ASN A 231 -5.69 13.02 -11.08
CA ASN A 231 -5.82 12.88 -12.53
C ASN A 231 -4.46 12.74 -13.23
N GLU A 232 -3.48 13.52 -12.82
CA GLU A 232 -2.14 13.59 -13.39
C GLU A 232 -1.40 12.28 -13.21
N PHE A 233 -1.53 11.64 -12.05
CA PHE A 233 -0.94 10.34 -11.76
C PHE A 233 -1.44 9.25 -12.70
N VAL A 234 -2.75 9.20 -12.94
CA VAL A 234 -3.34 8.22 -13.89
C VAL A 234 -2.89 8.50 -15.32
N ALA A 235 -2.75 9.77 -15.69
CA ALA A 235 -2.23 10.13 -17.03
C ALA A 235 -0.81 9.58 -17.23
N GLN A 236 0.05 9.67 -16.20
CA GLN A 236 1.39 9.11 -16.22
C GLN A 236 1.40 7.58 -16.36
N ILE A 237 0.51 6.87 -15.65
CA ILE A 237 0.38 5.41 -15.80
C ILE A 237 -0.04 5.04 -17.23
N LEU A 238 -1.01 5.76 -17.79
CA LEU A 238 -1.56 5.45 -19.11
C LEU A 238 -0.60 5.76 -20.27
N SER A 239 0.37 6.66 -20.07
CA SER A 239 1.43 6.95 -21.05
C SER A 239 2.47 5.85 -21.16
N ASN A 240 2.54 4.93 -20.18
CA ASN A 240 3.49 3.84 -20.12
C ASN A 240 2.84 2.53 -20.56
N ASP A 241 3.27 1.96 -21.68
CA ASP A 241 2.72 0.71 -22.23
C ASP A 241 3.17 -0.54 -21.45
N ASP A 242 4.32 -0.48 -20.77
CA ASP A 242 4.90 -1.63 -20.07
C ASP A 242 4.28 -1.83 -18.67
N HIS A 243 3.82 -3.06 -18.41
CA HIS A 243 3.38 -3.43 -17.06
C HIS A 243 4.57 -3.45 -16.08
N TRP A 244 4.39 -2.90 -14.87
CA TRP A 244 5.48 -2.80 -13.87
C TRP A 244 6.17 -4.14 -13.55
N LEU A 245 5.47 -5.27 -13.66
CA LEU A 245 6.04 -6.61 -13.46
C LEU A 245 7.11 -6.98 -14.50
N ASP A 246 7.06 -6.40 -15.69
CA ASP A 246 7.98 -6.70 -16.79
C ASP A 246 9.19 -5.74 -16.80
N ARG A 247 9.14 -4.66 -16.01
CA ARG A 247 10.22 -3.68 -15.87
C ARG A 247 11.38 -4.24 -15.04
N PRO A 248 12.61 -3.75 -15.25
CA PRO A 248 13.71 -3.97 -14.31
C PRO A 248 13.30 -3.50 -12.91
N ILE A 249 13.73 -4.24 -11.89
CA ILE A 249 13.49 -3.83 -10.50
C ILE A 249 14.42 -2.67 -10.17
N ILE A 250 13.84 -1.50 -9.93
CA ILE A 250 14.50 -0.36 -9.30
C ILE A 250 14.01 -0.34 -7.87
N PRO A 251 14.85 -0.67 -6.87
CA PRO A 251 14.43 -0.60 -5.48
C PRO A 251 14.14 0.84 -5.09
N ASN A 252 13.06 1.07 -4.35
CA ASN A 252 12.93 2.27 -3.54
C ASN A 252 13.99 2.26 -2.43
N GLU A 253 14.23 3.39 -1.79
CA GLU A 253 15.28 3.52 -0.79
C GLU A 253 14.73 3.69 0.62
N LEU A 254 15.41 3.04 1.56
CA LEU A 254 15.15 3.27 2.97
C LEU A 254 15.83 4.58 3.40
N LYS A 255 15.18 5.30 4.29
CA LYS A 255 15.77 6.47 4.95
C LYS A 255 17.10 6.07 5.61
N GLY A 256 18.12 6.92 5.51
CA GLY A 256 19.44 6.64 6.03
C GLY A 256 19.43 6.12 7.48
N GLY A 257 20.11 5.00 7.72
CA GLY A 257 20.15 4.31 9.01
C GLY A 257 19.00 3.33 9.28
N GLN A 258 17.99 3.27 8.41
CA GLN A 258 16.90 2.31 8.52
C GLN A 258 17.29 0.96 7.90
N THR A 259 16.70 -0.11 8.42
CA THR A 259 16.91 -1.48 7.94
C THR A 259 15.62 -2.29 8.07
N LEU A 260 15.48 -3.31 7.23
CA LEU A 260 14.36 -4.25 7.29
C LEU A 260 14.36 -5.17 8.51
N TRP A 261 15.48 -5.22 9.23
CA TRP A 261 15.73 -6.29 10.20
C TRP A 261 15.61 -5.85 11.66
N ILE A 262 15.15 -4.63 11.91
CA ILE A 262 15.00 -4.08 13.26
C ILE A 262 13.60 -3.50 13.42
#